data_9487d8507a0bb701a7647194bc563b53
#
_entry.id   9487d8507a0bb701a7647194bc563b53
#
_cell.length_a   1.000
_cell.length_b   1.000
_cell.length_c   1.000
_cell.angle_alpha   90.00
_cell.angle_beta   90.00
_cell.angle_gamma   90.00
#
_symmetry.space_group_name_H-M   'P 1'
#
loop_
_entity.id
_entity.type
_entity.pdbx_description
1 polymer ?
#
loop_
_entity_poly.entity_id
_entity_poly.type
_entity_poly.pdbx_seq_one_letter_code
_entity_poly.pdbx_strand_id
1 'polypeptide(L)'
;MRPLTPDDSRPFSKAIKQGNAKEQTTLTMTQISACINKKNITIIVFSLKLSIPSFTSTTIPIHRHFSLESFQETCPNNDQHPKPMLKSTSRHQQQQTMVSLVKSSTHKPHLLQIQAHLTRSCLLQNPKFSLLFLSSLCSSRDLRYARLFFSQIKNPSSSQYNTLIRAYSSSNSPKEAFFLYREMRQKGLKPDPISFSFVIKSCVKFRSVFCCLQVHGRIIRDGFLSDCLLLTTLMEFYSSFASREDACKVFDEMSQKDTVAWNVLISCYLRNGRTRDVLMLFDNMKNEGVCEPDDVTCLLVTQACANLGALEFGEKVHRYIKERGYGTARNLSNSLISMYSRCGCLDKAYDVFKGIGEKNVISWSAMISGLAMNGFGRDAILAFEEMWKTGVIPDEQTFTGLLSACSHCGLVDEGMEFLNQMSKEFGIMPNVHHYGCVVDLLGRAGLLEQAYRVIISMKVKPDATIWRTLLGACRIHGHFTLGERVIEHLIELKAQEAGDYVLLLNIYSSTGSWEKVSELRKFLKDKGIQTTPGCSSC
;
A
#
# COMPACT_ATOMS: atom_id res chain seq x y z
N MET A 1 -4.58 50.54 -21.75
CA MET A 1 -3.61 51.16 -20.83
C MET A 1 -4.32 52.06 -19.85
N ARG A 2 -4.58 51.60 -18.65
CA ARG A 2 -4.90 52.40 -17.46
C ARG A 2 -4.17 51.75 -16.27
N PRO A 3 -3.55 52.53 -15.38
CA PRO A 3 -2.75 51.99 -14.31
C PRO A 3 -3.61 51.47 -13.15
N LEU A 4 -3.21 50.34 -12.59
CA LEU A 4 -3.76 49.72 -11.37
C LEU A 4 -3.27 50.46 -10.14
N THR A 5 -4.20 50.91 -9.29
CA THR A 5 -3.95 51.52 -7.99
C THR A 5 -3.73 50.41 -6.93
N PRO A 6 -2.95 50.66 -5.86
CA PRO A 6 -2.59 49.67 -4.88
C PRO A 6 -3.59 49.62 -3.71
N ASP A 7 -4.60 48.75 -3.78
CA ASP A 7 -5.51 48.53 -2.62
C ASP A 7 -6.16 47.13 -2.61
N ASP A 8 -5.36 46.06 -2.77
CA ASP A 8 -5.85 44.67 -2.68
C ASP A 8 -5.10 43.86 -1.63
N SER A 9 -4.91 44.43 -0.42
CA SER A 9 -4.31 43.72 0.71
C SER A 9 -5.28 43.47 1.87
N ARG A 10 -6.55 43.11 1.61
CA ARG A 10 -7.48 42.71 2.67
C ARG A 10 -8.50 41.67 2.24
N PRO A 11 -8.15 40.38 2.41
CA PRO A 11 -9.19 39.50 2.95
C PRO A 11 -8.78 38.59 4.12
N PHE A 12 -7.60 38.78 4.74
CA PHE A 12 -7.12 37.83 5.77
C PHE A 12 -7.54 38.15 7.22
N SER A 13 -8.02 39.35 7.51
CA SER A 13 -8.35 39.76 8.90
C SER A 13 -9.81 39.53 9.31
N LYS A 14 -10.73 39.22 8.39
CA LYS A 14 -12.15 38.97 8.70
C LYS A 14 -12.52 37.51 8.96
N ALA A 15 -11.70 36.55 8.54
CA ALA A 15 -11.97 35.12 8.71
C ALA A 15 -11.60 34.57 10.11
N ILE A 16 -10.87 35.34 10.92
CA ILE A 16 -10.39 34.87 12.24
C ILE A 16 -11.34 35.21 13.39
N LYS A 17 -12.35 36.09 13.18
CA LYS A 17 -13.23 36.55 14.27
C LYS A 17 -14.63 35.92 14.31
N GLN A 18 -15.03 35.07 13.38
CA GLN A 18 -16.33 34.38 13.42
C GLN A 18 -16.17 32.94 12.92
N GLY A 19 -15.71 32.03 13.73
CA GLY A 19 -15.62 30.63 13.42
C GLY A 19 -15.83 29.78 14.66
N ASN A 20 -17.02 29.22 14.79
CA ASN A 20 -17.37 28.21 15.80
C ASN A 20 -16.45 27.00 15.68
N ALA A 21 -16.07 26.42 16.82
CA ALA A 21 -15.07 25.39 17.06
C ALA A 21 -15.31 23.98 16.41
N LYS A 22 -16.03 23.88 15.30
CA LYS A 22 -16.32 22.59 14.64
C LYS A 22 -15.86 22.48 13.16
N GLU A 23 -15.24 23.51 12.58
CA GLU A 23 -14.82 23.48 11.16
C GLU A 23 -13.29 23.59 10.95
N GLN A 24 -12.47 23.12 11.90
CA GLN A 24 -11.00 23.23 11.80
C GLN A 24 -10.30 21.99 11.23
N THR A 25 -10.89 21.22 10.33
CA THR A 25 -10.26 19.99 9.85
C THR A 25 -10.05 19.86 8.34
N THR A 26 -10.23 20.87 7.53
CA THR A 26 -9.91 20.75 6.09
C THR A 26 -9.26 22.00 5.52
N LEU A 27 -7.99 22.23 5.89
CA LEU A 27 -7.10 22.98 5.01
C LEU A 27 -6.66 22.01 3.90
N THR A 28 -7.08 22.31 2.65
CA THR A 28 -6.69 21.50 1.49
C THR A 28 -5.17 21.55 1.27
N MET A 29 -4.57 20.47 0.78
CA MET A 29 -3.14 20.36 0.49
C MET A 29 -2.61 21.51 -0.39
N THR A 30 -3.43 22.04 -1.28
CA THR A 30 -3.13 23.21 -2.11
C THR A 30 -2.88 24.49 -1.30
N GLN A 31 -3.57 24.69 -0.18
CA GLN A 31 -3.35 25.86 0.68
C GLN A 31 -2.07 25.76 1.48
N ILE A 32 -1.68 24.52 1.86
CA ILE A 32 -0.39 24.25 2.55
C ILE A 32 0.77 24.41 1.55
N SER A 33 0.63 23.94 0.31
CA SER A 33 1.63 24.09 -0.75
C SER A 33 1.87 25.56 -1.11
N ALA A 34 0.83 26.39 -1.16
CA ALA A 34 0.94 27.83 -1.41
C ALA A 34 1.73 28.57 -0.31
N CYS A 35 1.70 28.07 0.93
CA CYS A 35 2.47 28.64 2.04
C CYS A 35 3.94 28.24 2.03
N ILE A 36 4.29 27.08 1.45
CA ILE A 36 5.68 26.62 1.30
C ILE A 36 6.42 27.40 0.20
N ASN A 37 5.70 27.88 -0.82
CA ASN A 37 6.26 28.54 -2.01
C ASN A 37 6.72 30.00 -1.81
N LYS A 38 6.41 30.63 -0.69
CA LYS A 38 6.94 31.97 -0.36
C LYS A 38 7.93 31.84 0.79
N LYS A 39 9.20 32.11 0.57
CA LYS A 39 10.37 32.16 1.48
C LYS A 39 10.12 32.50 2.98
N ASN A 40 8.93 32.34 3.52
CA ASN A 40 8.52 32.65 4.88
C ASN A 40 8.14 31.39 5.68
N ILE A 41 8.99 30.34 5.62
CA ILE A 41 8.85 29.11 6.43
C ILE A 41 8.91 29.43 7.93
N THR A 42 9.53 30.52 8.32
CA THR A 42 9.69 30.95 9.73
C THR A 42 8.35 31.32 10.39
N ILE A 43 7.35 31.79 9.65
CA ILE A 43 6.08 32.28 10.21
C ILE A 43 5.11 31.15 10.55
N ILE A 44 5.12 30.03 9.79
CA ILE A 44 4.21 28.89 10.04
C ILE A 44 4.57 28.14 11.32
N VAL A 45 5.86 28.09 11.67
CA VAL A 45 6.32 27.44 12.91
C VAL A 45 5.95 28.23 14.16
N PHE A 46 5.82 29.54 14.06
CA PHE A 46 5.45 30.41 15.19
C PHE A 46 3.93 30.41 15.45
N SER A 47 3.11 30.31 14.42
CA SER A 47 1.65 30.30 14.57
C SER A 47 1.09 28.98 15.13
N LEU A 48 1.85 27.87 15.00
CA LEU A 48 1.47 26.57 15.57
C LEU A 48 1.86 26.39 17.05
N LYS A 49 2.57 27.35 17.66
CA LYS A 49 2.94 27.31 19.06
C LYS A 49 1.81 27.72 20.03
N LEU A 50 0.71 28.26 19.52
CA LEU A 50 -0.33 28.90 20.35
C LEU A 50 -1.65 28.11 20.51
N SER A 51 -1.71 26.84 20.13
CA SER A 51 -2.94 26.05 20.33
C SER A 51 -2.63 24.59 20.70
N ILE A 52 -2.01 24.38 21.84
CA ILE A 52 -2.00 23.07 22.48
C ILE A 52 -2.87 23.18 23.72
N PRO A 53 -4.04 22.54 23.78
CA PRO A 53 -4.71 22.36 25.06
C PRO A 53 -3.81 21.48 25.93
N SER A 54 -3.51 21.95 27.12
CA SER A 54 -2.89 21.19 28.18
C SER A 54 -3.78 19.98 28.51
N PHE A 55 -3.41 18.81 28.03
CA PHE A 55 -3.97 17.56 28.56
C PHE A 55 -3.37 17.34 29.93
N THR A 56 -4.15 17.60 30.94
CA THR A 56 -3.92 17.19 32.31
C THR A 56 -3.71 15.68 32.35
N SER A 57 -2.60 15.31 32.94
CA SER A 57 -2.24 13.94 33.25
C SER A 57 -3.28 13.27 34.13
N THR A 58 -4.12 12.43 33.58
CA THR A 58 -4.82 11.41 34.35
C THR A 58 -3.89 10.19 34.42
N THR A 59 -3.13 10.15 35.48
CA THR A 59 -2.41 8.98 35.95
C THR A 59 -3.43 7.90 36.33
N ILE A 60 -3.47 6.83 35.55
CA ILE A 60 -4.09 5.56 35.96
C ILE A 60 -3.01 4.80 36.74
N PRO A 61 -3.23 4.49 38.03
CA PRO A 61 -2.26 3.74 38.79
C PRO A 61 -2.37 2.26 38.43
N ILE A 62 -1.38 1.71 37.71
CA ILE A 62 -1.17 0.26 37.64
C ILE A 62 -0.20 -0.10 38.76
N HIS A 63 -0.72 -0.18 39.99
CA HIS A 63 -0.12 -0.96 41.05
C HIS A 63 -0.56 -2.42 40.86
N ARG A 64 0.32 -3.25 40.36
CA ARG A 64 0.39 -4.64 40.73
C ARG A 64 1.83 -4.93 41.16
N HIS A 65 2.01 -4.88 42.46
CA HIS A 65 3.10 -5.51 43.15
C HIS A 65 3.16 -6.99 42.74
N PHE A 66 4.23 -7.39 42.06
CA PHE A 66 4.70 -8.75 42.11
C PHE A 66 5.82 -8.77 43.16
N SER A 67 5.44 -9.17 44.37
CA SER A 67 6.36 -9.52 45.43
C SER A 67 7.20 -10.71 45.02
N LEU A 68 8.50 -10.52 45.13
CA LEU A 68 9.54 -11.54 45.02
C LEU A 68 9.64 -12.28 46.38
N GLU A 69 8.66 -13.08 46.69
CA GLU A 69 8.77 -14.04 47.81
C GLU A 69 7.98 -15.30 47.44
N SER A 70 8.70 -16.38 47.33
CA SER A 70 8.31 -17.80 47.30
C SER A 70 8.83 -18.58 46.09
N PHE A 71 10.10 -18.90 46.15
CA PHE A 71 10.65 -20.15 45.60
C PHE A 71 11.92 -20.50 46.41
N GLN A 72 11.71 -20.88 47.66
CA GLN A 72 12.58 -21.77 48.41
C GLN A 72 11.81 -23.08 48.60
N GLU A 73 12.57 -24.16 48.52
CA GLU A 73 12.21 -25.60 48.64
C GLU A 73 12.02 -26.25 47.27
N THR A 74 12.84 -27.19 46.85
CA THR A 74 13.51 -28.32 47.53
C THR A 74 14.67 -28.81 46.63
N CYS A 75 15.89 -28.89 47.18
CA CYS A 75 16.99 -29.69 46.64
C CYS A 75 17.11 -30.96 47.45
N PRO A 76 17.13 -32.14 46.87
CA PRO A 76 17.65 -33.33 47.57
C PRO A 76 19.18 -33.33 47.48
N ASN A 77 19.79 -33.47 48.66
CA ASN A 77 21.20 -33.77 48.82
C ASN A 77 21.58 -35.02 48.04
N ASN A 78 22.58 -34.92 47.21
CA ASN A 78 23.47 -36.05 46.92
C ASN A 78 24.89 -35.53 46.73
N ASP A 79 25.71 -35.78 47.73
CA ASP A 79 27.15 -35.60 47.73
C ASP A 79 27.78 -36.51 46.68
N GLN A 80 28.39 -35.92 45.68
CA GLN A 80 29.59 -36.39 45.02
C GLN A 80 30.17 -35.31 44.13
N HIS A 81 31.26 -34.68 44.60
CA HIS A 81 32.08 -33.78 43.82
C HIS A 81 32.79 -34.48 42.66
N PRO A 82 32.86 -33.79 41.49
CA PRO A 82 34.16 -33.38 40.99
C PRO A 82 34.20 -31.86 40.76
N LYS A 83 35.23 -31.22 41.32
CA LYS A 83 35.60 -29.84 41.05
C LYS A 83 35.82 -29.64 39.53
N PRO A 84 35.09 -28.79 38.82
CA PRO A 84 35.51 -28.37 37.50
C PRO A 84 36.56 -27.28 37.70
N MET A 85 37.79 -27.53 37.24
CA MET A 85 38.79 -26.51 36.94
C MET A 85 38.16 -25.45 36.00
N LEU A 86 37.68 -24.36 36.52
CA LEU A 86 37.38 -23.15 35.77
C LEU A 86 38.72 -22.58 35.28
N LYS A 87 39.11 -22.96 34.04
CA LYS A 87 40.10 -22.20 33.28
C LYS A 87 39.62 -20.75 33.25
N SER A 88 40.45 -19.83 33.75
CA SER A 88 40.23 -18.38 33.67
C SER A 88 40.26 -17.95 32.20
N THR A 89 39.09 -18.08 31.55
CA THR A 89 38.89 -17.47 30.22
C THR A 89 39.01 -15.96 30.37
N SER A 90 39.88 -15.37 29.57
CA SER A 90 40.12 -13.91 29.63
C SER A 90 38.79 -13.17 29.48
N ARG A 91 38.64 -12.05 30.20
CA ARG A 91 37.42 -11.20 30.12
C ARG A 91 37.01 -10.89 28.68
N HIS A 92 37.96 -10.88 27.77
CA HIS A 92 37.76 -10.69 26.35
C HIS A 92 37.11 -11.87 25.63
N GLN A 93 37.50 -13.11 25.97
CA GLN A 93 36.88 -14.33 25.43
C GLN A 93 35.45 -14.51 25.92
N GLN A 94 35.16 -14.16 27.17
CA GLN A 94 33.78 -14.16 27.69
C GLN A 94 32.88 -13.16 26.95
N GLN A 95 33.39 -11.95 26.64
CA GLN A 95 32.67 -10.98 25.89
C GLN A 95 32.41 -11.41 24.44
N GLN A 96 33.39 -12.03 23.77
CA GLN A 96 33.20 -12.55 22.39
C GLN A 96 32.18 -13.69 22.34
N THR A 97 32.20 -14.59 23.32
CA THR A 97 31.20 -15.65 23.44
C THR A 97 29.80 -15.09 23.64
N MET A 98 29.66 -14.04 24.46
CA MET A 98 28.37 -13.38 24.67
C MET A 98 27.85 -12.70 23.40
N VAL A 99 28.71 -12.05 22.62
CA VAL A 99 28.34 -11.45 21.32
C VAL A 99 27.81 -12.50 20.34
N SER A 100 28.48 -13.68 20.27
CA SER A 100 28.02 -14.77 19.40
C SER A 100 26.68 -15.36 19.85
N LEU A 101 26.49 -15.56 21.15
CA LEU A 101 25.24 -16.06 21.74
C LEU A 101 24.07 -15.10 21.50
N VAL A 102 24.29 -13.79 21.67
CA VAL A 102 23.25 -12.79 21.39
C VAL A 102 22.86 -12.77 19.91
N LYS A 103 23.83 -12.92 19.00
CA LYS A 103 23.56 -12.91 17.55
C LYS A 103 22.83 -14.17 17.07
N SER A 104 23.07 -15.33 17.68
CA SER A 104 22.46 -16.60 17.28
C SER A 104 21.09 -16.86 17.92
N SER A 105 20.72 -16.10 18.96
CA SER A 105 19.51 -16.36 19.75
C SER A 105 18.30 -15.57 19.22
N THR A 106 17.31 -16.30 18.72
CA THR A 106 16.02 -15.75 18.29
C THR A 106 14.85 -16.17 19.20
N HIS A 107 15.05 -17.20 20.04
CA HIS A 107 14.02 -17.72 20.93
C HIS A 107 13.94 -16.95 22.25
N LYS A 108 12.72 -16.57 22.64
CA LYS A 108 12.43 -15.77 23.85
C LYS A 108 13.06 -16.32 25.15
N PRO A 109 13.00 -17.62 25.48
CA PRO A 109 13.64 -18.15 26.69
C PRO A 109 15.16 -17.90 26.74
N HIS A 110 15.86 -18.10 25.63
CA HIS A 110 17.30 -17.83 25.53
C HIS A 110 17.62 -16.34 25.70
N LEU A 111 16.80 -15.45 25.14
CA LEU A 111 16.96 -14.01 25.29
C LEU A 111 16.79 -13.59 26.77
N LEU A 112 15.86 -14.19 27.52
CA LEU A 112 15.70 -13.94 28.95
C LEU A 112 16.91 -14.39 29.77
N GLN A 113 17.49 -15.55 29.45
CA GLN A 113 18.72 -16.03 30.10
C GLN A 113 19.91 -15.11 29.81
N ILE A 114 20.06 -14.67 28.58
CA ILE A 114 21.09 -13.71 28.17
C ILE A 114 20.92 -12.38 28.92
N GLN A 115 19.69 -11.87 29.05
CA GLN A 115 19.43 -10.65 29.82
C GLN A 115 19.84 -10.81 31.29
N ALA A 116 19.44 -11.92 31.93
CA ALA A 116 19.81 -12.20 33.31
C ALA A 116 21.32 -12.26 33.50
N HIS A 117 22.04 -12.77 32.50
CA HIS A 117 23.51 -12.80 32.54
C HIS A 117 24.12 -11.40 32.33
N LEU A 118 23.62 -10.63 31.36
CA LEU A 118 24.04 -9.23 31.12
C LEU A 118 23.80 -8.34 32.35
N THR A 119 22.71 -8.58 33.06
CA THR A 119 22.38 -7.86 34.30
C THR A 119 23.37 -8.21 35.41
N ARG A 120 23.60 -9.50 35.65
CA ARG A 120 24.57 -9.99 36.69
C ARG A 120 25.99 -9.56 36.42
N SER A 121 26.41 -9.50 35.16
CA SER A 121 27.76 -9.07 34.76
C SER A 121 27.90 -7.52 34.61
N CYS A 122 26.88 -6.75 34.99
CA CYS A 122 26.84 -5.28 34.84
C CYS A 122 27.07 -4.76 33.41
N LEU A 123 26.88 -5.62 32.39
CA LEU A 123 27.09 -5.27 30.98
C LEU A 123 25.85 -4.63 30.34
N LEU A 124 24.71 -4.63 31.03
CA LEU A 124 23.46 -4.09 30.51
C LEU A 124 23.53 -2.61 30.15
N GLN A 125 24.29 -1.82 30.92
CA GLN A 125 24.46 -0.38 30.66
C GLN A 125 25.61 -0.09 29.66
N ASN A 126 26.36 -1.11 29.23
CA ASN A 126 27.37 -0.94 28.20
C ASN A 126 26.70 -0.70 26.84
N PRO A 127 26.97 0.43 26.14
CA PRO A 127 26.26 0.80 24.91
C PRO A 127 26.37 -0.27 23.81
N LYS A 128 27.48 -0.99 23.70
CA LYS A 128 27.67 -2.03 22.67
C LYS A 128 26.80 -3.26 22.92
N PHE A 129 26.77 -3.75 24.17
CA PHE A 129 25.98 -4.93 24.52
C PHE A 129 24.49 -4.65 24.55
N SER A 130 24.08 -3.51 25.10
CA SER A 130 22.68 -3.11 25.11
C SER A 130 22.11 -2.86 23.71
N LEU A 131 22.91 -2.28 22.79
CA LEU A 131 22.51 -2.13 21.38
C LEU A 131 22.36 -3.49 20.68
N LEU A 132 23.33 -4.39 20.87
CA LEU A 132 23.30 -5.71 20.26
C LEU A 132 22.11 -6.53 20.76
N PHE A 133 21.87 -6.52 22.07
CA PHE A 133 20.74 -7.23 22.66
C PHE A 133 19.40 -6.63 22.23
N LEU A 134 19.28 -5.31 22.17
CA LEU A 134 18.11 -4.61 21.64
C LEU A 134 17.83 -5.00 20.19
N SER A 135 18.87 -5.11 19.36
CA SER A 135 18.75 -5.55 17.96
C SER A 135 18.22 -6.98 17.86
N SER A 136 18.71 -7.89 18.71
CA SER A 136 18.20 -9.28 18.79
C SER A 136 16.73 -9.32 19.21
N LEU A 137 16.34 -8.54 20.22
CA LEU A 137 14.94 -8.43 20.64
C LEU A 137 14.03 -7.90 19.52
N CYS A 138 14.49 -6.92 18.77
CA CYS A 138 13.76 -6.40 17.62
C CYS A 138 13.60 -7.46 16.51
N SER A 139 14.61 -8.30 16.30
CA SER A 139 14.59 -9.38 15.31
C SER A 139 13.64 -10.52 15.70
N SER A 140 13.46 -10.78 16.99
CA SER A 140 12.50 -11.77 17.53
C SER A 140 11.03 -11.35 17.41
N ARG A 141 10.76 -10.14 16.92
CA ARG A 141 9.43 -9.51 16.76
C ARG A 141 8.66 -9.25 18.07
N ASP A 142 9.26 -9.45 19.24
CA ASP A 142 8.66 -9.07 20.54
C ASP A 142 9.00 -7.60 20.88
N LEU A 143 8.39 -6.69 20.13
CA LEU A 143 8.66 -5.25 20.27
C LEU A 143 8.20 -4.68 21.62
N ARG A 144 7.21 -5.30 22.28
CA ARG A 144 6.79 -4.89 23.61
C ARG A 144 7.92 -5.12 24.61
N TYR A 145 8.55 -6.29 24.53
CA TYR A 145 9.67 -6.62 25.39
C TYR A 145 10.91 -5.77 25.06
N ALA A 146 11.19 -5.54 23.78
CA ALA A 146 12.25 -4.63 23.34
C ALA A 146 12.06 -3.20 23.91
N ARG A 147 10.82 -2.70 23.96
CA ARG A 147 10.51 -1.39 24.55
C ARG A 147 10.70 -1.38 26.06
N LEU A 148 10.28 -2.43 26.76
CA LEU A 148 10.52 -2.55 28.21
C LEU A 148 12.01 -2.64 28.54
N PHE A 149 12.79 -3.39 27.77
CA PHE A 149 14.25 -3.43 27.92
C PHE A 149 14.87 -2.05 27.69
N PHE A 150 14.45 -1.38 26.61
CA PHE A 150 14.96 -0.05 26.28
C PHE A 150 14.70 0.98 27.40
N SER A 151 13.58 0.91 28.08
CA SER A 151 13.26 1.82 29.19
C SER A 151 14.16 1.64 30.42
N GLN A 152 14.90 0.49 30.53
CA GLN A 152 15.86 0.24 31.59
C GLN A 152 17.26 0.84 31.30
N ILE A 153 17.48 1.32 30.07
CA ILE A 153 18.75 1.96 29.69
C ILE A 153 18.73 3.41 30.18
N LYS A 154 19.64 3.76 31.09
CA LYS A 154 19.65 5.10 31.72
C LYS A 154 19.89 6.22 30.73
N ASN A 155 20.86 6.07 29.80
CA ASN A 155 21.21 7.09 28.80
C ASN A 155 21.25 6.42 27.41
N PRO A 156 20.09 6.22 26.76
CA PRO A 156 20.07 5.58 25.46
C PRO A 156 20.70 6.48 24.38
N SER A 157 21.52 5.88 23.53
CA SER A 157 22.17 6.53 22.39
C SER A 157 21.24 6.66 21.18
N SER A 158 21.60 7.55 20.22
CA SER A 158 20.89 7.66 18.94
C SER A 158 20.77 6.33 18.21
N SER A 159 21.81 5.48 18.22
CA SER A 159 21.79 4.16 17.58
C SER A 159 20.76 3.20 18.19
N GLN A 160 20.52 3.27 19.49
CA GLN A 160 19.53 2.46 20.18
C GLN A 160 18.11 2.94 19.85
N TYR A 161 17.87 4.26 19.78
CA TYR A 161 16.62 4.82 19.27
C TYR A 161 16.35 4.39 17.82
N ASN A 162 17.37 4.49 16.95
CA ASN A 162 17.25 4.10 15.55
C ASN A 162 16.88 2.62 15.37
N THR A 163 17.45 1.74 16.20
CA THR A 163 17.11 0.31 16.18
C THR A 163 15.64 0.08 16.48
N LEU A 164 15.07 0.74 17.49
CA LEU A 164 13.65 0.64 17.81
C LEU A 164 12.77 1.33 16.76
N ILE A 165 13.12 2.53 16.31
CA ILE A 165 12.39 3.26 15.27
C ILE A 165 12.28 2.40 14.02
N ARG A 166 13.38 1.80 13.57
CA ARG A 166 13.42 0.87 12.43
C ARG A 166 12.48 -0.33 12.64
N ALA A 167 12.54 -0.96 13.81
CA ALA A 167 11.73 -2.14 14.12
C ALA A 167 10.22 -1.80 14.16
N TYR A 168 9.84 -0.69 14.81
CA TYR A 168 8.46 -0.24 14.86
C TYR A 168 7.93 0.24 13.51
N SER A 169 8.74 0.88 12.67
CA SER A 169 8.33 1.33 11.33
C SER A 169 7.83 0.18 10.45
N SER A 170 8.42 -1.02 10.60
CA SER A 170 8.03 -2.22 9.87
C SER A 170 6.90 -3.03 10.53
N SER A 171 6.55 -2.71 11.79
CA SER A 171 5.58 -3.47 12.60
C SER A 171 4.13 -3.08 12.33
N ASN A 172 3.20 -3.74 13.05
CA ASN A 172 1.77 -3.38 13.06
C ASN A 172 1.45 -2.15 13.94
N SER A 173 2.45 -1.61 14.66
CA SER A 173 2.31 -0.42 15.51
C SER A 173 3.25 0.70 15.07
N PRO A 174 3.15 1.19 13.83
CA PRO A 174 4.11 2.17 13.27
C PRO A 174 4.08 3.51 13.99
N LYS A 175 3.00 3.89 14.66
CA LYS A 175 2.90 5.13 15.45
C LYS A 175 3.98 5.24 16.53
N GLU A 176 4.39 4.12 17.11
CA GLU A 176 5.43 4.07 18.15
C GLU A 176 6.78 4.58 17.65
N ALA A 177 7.12 4.37 16.37
CA ALA A 177 8.34 4.91 15.79
C ALA A 177 8.37 6.46 15.82
N PHE A 178 7.23 7.11 15.54
CA PHE A 178 7.11 8.56 15.62
C PHE A 178 7.19 9.07 17.09
N PHE A 179 6.63 8.36 18.04
CA PHE A 179 6.75 8.71 19.45
C PHE A 179 8.18 8.56 19.96
N LEU A 180 8.89 7.50 19.56
CA LEU A 180 10.31 7.32 19.86
C LEU A 180 11.19 8.43 19.29
N TYR A 181 10.92 8.86 18.06
CA TYR A 181 11.58 9.99 17.44
C TYR A 181 11.35 11.29 18.25
N ARG A 182 10.12 11.53 18.71
CA ARG A 182 9.83 12.70 19.57
C ARG A 182 10.56 12.62 20.90
N GLU A 183 10.58 11.45 21.55
CA GLU A 183 11.30 11.20 22.80
C GLU A 183 12.81 11.44 22.63
N MET A 184 13.40 10.87 21.55
CA MET A 184 14.80 11.09 21.18
C MET A 184 15.15 12.58 21.11
N ARG A 185 14.30 13.36 20.47
CA ARG A 185 14.49 14.81 20.35
C ARG A 185 14.32 15.56 21.66
N GLN A 186 13.36 15.17 22.50
CA GLN A 186 13.13 15.76 23.81
C GLN A 186 14.34 15.56 24.73
N LYS A 187 15.10 14.47 24.55
CA LYS A 187 16.36 14.20 25.25
C LYS A 187 17.56 14.91 24.63
N GLY A 188 17.37 15.78 23.64
CA GLY A 188 18.44 16.54 22.99
C GLY A 188 19.27 15.76 21.99
N LEU A 189 18.93 14.50 21.70
CA LEU A 189 19.63 13.69 20.72
C LEU A 189 19.27 14.14 19.30
N LYS A 190 20.27 14.22 18.42
CA LYS A 190 20.08 14.59 17.01
C LYS A 190 19.73 13.36 16.19
N PRO A 191 18.57 13.37 15.47
CA PRO A 191 18.27 12.34 14.47
C PRO A 191 19.25 12.44 13.29
N ASP A 192 19.56 11.30 12.70
CA ASP A 192 20.33 11.19 11.47
C ASP A 192 19.41 10.94 10.25
N PRO A 193 19.91 10.97 9.00
CA PRO A 193 19.10 10.68 7.81
C PRO A 193 18.37 9.34 7.87
N ILE A 194 18.99 8.32 8.47
CA ILE A 194 18.41 6.99 8.64
C ILE A 194 17.19 7.03 9.57
N SER A 195 17.32 7.75 10.70
CA SER A 195 16.19 7.98 11.62
C SER A 195 15.01 8.64 10.91
N PHE A 196 15.28 9.72 10.15
CA PHE A 196 14.25 10.43 9.41
C PHE A 196 13.55 9.55 8.39
N SER A 197 14.30 8.75 7.61
CA SER A 197 13.75 7.83 6.62
C SER A 197 12.78 6.82 7.24
N PHE A 198 13.13 6.19 8.36
CA PHE A 198 12.25 5.25 9.04
C PHE A 198 11.02 5.93 9.68
N VAL A 199 11.19 7.14 10.19
CA VAL A 199 10.06 7.91 10.75
C VAL A 199 9.08 8.31 9.64
N ILE A 200 9.54 8.75 8.48
CA ILE A 200 8.69 9.06 7.32
C ILE A 200 7.94 7.80 6.86
N LYS A 201 8.64 6.67 6.66
CA LYS A 201 8.03 5.38 6.30
C LYS A 201 6.95 4.96 7.30
N SER A 202 7.21 5.17 8.58
CA SER A 202 6.25 4.95 9.66
C SER A 202 5.01 5.84 9.51
N CYS A 203 5.20 7.16 9.32
CA CYS A 203 4.11 8.12 9.15
C CYS A 203 3.24 7.81 7.91
N VAL A 204 3.86 7.37 6.82
CA VAL A 204 3.14 6.88 5.62
C VAL A 204 2.26 5.67 5.98
N LYS A 205 2.81 4.71 6.72
CA LYS A 205 2.10 3.48 7.08
C LYS A 205 0.88 3.74 7.98
N PHE A 206 0.95 4.68 8.93
CA PHE A 206 -0.21 5.06 9.74
C PHE A 206 -1.01 6.24 9.16
N ARG A 207 -0.74 6.62 7.92
CA ARG A 207 -1.47 7.60 7.12
C ARG A 207 -1.61 8.99 7.75
N SER A 208 -0.54 9.54 8.31
CA SER A 208 -0.54 10.89 8.89
C SER A 208 0.32 11.86 8.09
N VAL A 209 -0.32 12.62 7.21
CA VAL A 209 0.31 13.72 6.46
C VAL A 209 0.93 14.74 7.40
N PHE A 210 0.22 15.13 8.46
CA PHE A 210 0.67 16.13 9.41
C PHE A 210 2.01 15.77 10.08
N CYS A 211 2.16 14.51 10.54
CA CYS A 211 3.43 14.06 11.13
C CYS A 211 4.56 14.07 10.12
N CYS A 212 4.30 13.65 8.87
CA CYS A 212 5.31 13.71 7.81
C CYS A 212 5.78 15.13 7.51
N LEU A 213 4.86 16.08 7.40
CA LEU A 213 5.20 17.49 7.15
C LEU A 213 6.02 18.10 8.28
N GLN A 214 5.75 17.73 9.54
CA GLN A 214 6.58 18.13 10.68
C GLN A 214 8.01 17.58 10.57
N VAL A 215 8.14 16.32 10.16
CA VAL A 215 9.44 15.67 9.95
C VAL A 215 10.18 16.32 8.78
N HIS A 216 9.51 16.58 7.65
CA HIS A 216 10.09 17.28 6.49
C HIS A 216 10.61 18.68 6.87
N GLY A 217 9.80 19.49 7.57
CA GLY A 217 10.24 20.81 8.04
C GLY A 217 11.42 20.72 9.01
N ARG A 218 11.66 19.57 9.66
CA ARG A 218 12.84 19.37 10.48
C ARG A 218 14.06 18.97 9.66
N ILE A 219 13.89 18.12 8.64
CA ILE A 219 14.95 17.75 7.70
C ILE A 219 15.56 18.99 7.04
N ILE A 220 14.71 19.93 6.62
CA ILE A 220 15.14 21.22 6.05
C ILE A 220 15.99 21.99 7.07
N ARG A 221 15.51 22.13 8.31
CA ARG A 221 16.21 22.88 9.36
C ARG A 221 17.53 22.26 9.80
N ASP A 222 17.62 20.93 9.77
CA ASP A 222 18.83 20.20 10.15
C ASP A 222 19.83 20.06 8.98
N GLY A 223 19.47 20.55 7.76
CA GLY A 223 20.37 20.63 6.61
C GLY A 223 20.58 19.32 5.84
N PHE A 224 19.62 18.37 5.93
CA PHE A 224 19.76 17.06 5.28
C PHE A 224 19.16 16.98 3.86
N LEU A 225 18.97 18.12 3.18
CA LEU A 225 18.43 18.15 1.81
C LEU A 225 19.41 17.65 0.73
N SER A 226 20.65 17.33 1.08
CA SER A 226 21.64 16.73 0.17
C SER A 226 21.67 15.20 0.23
N ASP A 227 20.95 14.58 1.16
CA ASP A 227 20.91 13.12 1.30
C ASP A 227 19.91 12.50 0.32
N CYS A 228 20.40 11.82 -0.74
CA CYS A 228 19.57 11.23 -1.80
C CYS A 228 18.59 10.19 -1.27
N LEU A 229 18.99 9.33 -0.32
CA LEU A 229 18.12 8.31 0.26
C LEU A 229 16.94 8.95 1.01
N LEU A 230 17.22 10.02 1.75
CA LEU A 230 16.20 10.75 2.50
C LEU A 230 15.23 11.47 1.56
N LEU A 231 15.75 12.15 0.52
CA LEU A 231 14.92 12.81 -0.50
C LEU A 231 14.04 11.81 -1.25
N THR A 232 14.57 10.65 -1.64
CA THR A 232 13.79 9.55 -2.25
C THR A 232 12.67 9.09 -1.32
N THR A 233 12.93 8.96 -0.02
CA THR A 233 11.89 8.61 0.98
C THR A 233 10.82 9.72 1.11
N LEU A 234 11.21 10.99 1.00
CA LEU A 234 10.26 12.12 0.95
C LEU A 234 9.40 12.10 -0.31
N MET A 235 9.98 11.77 -1.46
CA MET A 235 9.23 11.59 -2.71
C MET A 235 8.20 10.46 -2.58
N GLU A 236 8.58 9.30 -1.98
CA GLU A 236 7.65 8.19 -1.69
C GLU A 236 6.48 8.65 -0.79
N PHE A 237 6.76 9.49 0.20
CA PHE A 237 5.73 10.07 1.05
C PHE A 237 4.74 10.91 0.23
N TYR A 238 5.23 11.90 -0.53
CA TYR A 238 4.36 12.77 -1.34
C TYR A 238 3.58 11.97 -2.39
N SER A 239 4.21 11.00 -3.03
CA SER A 239 3.56 10.08 -3.96
C SER A 239 2.43 9.27 -3.31
N SER A 240 2.60 8.85 -2.06
CA SER A 240 1.62 8.03 -1.33
C SER A 240 0.35 8.81 -0.94
N PHE A 241 0.43 10.14 -0.88
CA PHE A 241 -0.69 11.04 -0.56
C PHE A 241 -1.18 11.84 -1.77
N ALA A 242 -0.87 11.38 -2.98
CA ALA A 242 -1.29 11.96 -4.25
C ALA A 242 -0.84 13.43 -4.46
N SER A 243 0.22 13.87 -3.79
CA SER A 243 0.84 15.18 -4.03
C SER A 243 1.96 15.05 -5.05
N ARG A 244 1.59 14.91 -6.34
CA ARG A 244 2.57 14.78 -7.42
C ARG A 244 3.47 16.01 -7.53
N GLU A 245 2.90 17.21 -7.43
CA GLU A 245 3.64 18.48 -7.56
C GLU A 245 4.77 18.57 -6.53
N ASP A 246 4.51 18.14 -5.29
CA ASP A 246 5.53 18.18 -4.24
C ASP A 246 6.58 17.08 -4.42
N ALA A 247 6.19 15.90 -4.92
CA ALA A 247 7.15 14.85 -5.29
C ALA A 247 8.09 15.30 -6.42
N CYS A 248 7.55 15.99 -7.45
CA CYS A 248 8.36 16.57 -8.54
C CYS A 248 9.33 17.63 -8.01
N LYS A 249 8.89 18.54 -7.14
CA LYS A 249 9.77 19.56 -6.56
C LYS A 249 10.95 18.95 -5.81
N VAL A 250 10.67 17.92 -4.98
CA VAL A 250 11.75 17.20 -4.28
C VAL A 250 12.73 16.56 -5.27
N PHE A 251 12.22 15.97 -6.36
CA PHE A 251 13.07 15.38 -7.40
C PHE A 251 13.90 16.44 -8.11
N ASP A 252 13.32 17.60 -8.43
CA ASP A 252 14.02 18.70 -9.12
C ASP A 252 15.12 19.30 -8.24
N GLU A 253 14.93 19.33 -6.90
CA GLU A 253 15.90 19.82 -5.92
C GLU A 253 17.06 18.83 -5.66
N MET A 254 16.94 17.56 -6.12
CA MET A 254 18.02 16.58 -5.97
C MET A 254 19.23 16.93 -6.81
N SER A 255 20.39 17.06 -6.18
CA SER A 255 21.66 17.31 -6.84
C SER A 255 22.16 16.11 -7.67
N GLN A 256 21.84 14.91 -7.25
CA GLN A 256 22.11 13.65 -7.95
C GLN A 256 20.83 12.84 -8.02
N LYS A 257 20.43 12.48 -9.23
CA LYS A 257 19.25 11.67 -9.52
C LYS A 257 19.71 10.26 -9.85
N ASP A 258 19.56 9.35 -8.90
CA ASP A 258 19.86 7.93 -9.11
C ASP A 258 18.65 7.18 -9.71
N THR A 259 18.85 5.95 -10.14
CA THR A 259 17.80 5.09 -10.71
C THR A 259 16.62 4.91 -9.77
N VAL A 260 16.85 4.89 -8.43
CA VAL A 260 15.78 4.74 -7.45
C VAL A 260 14.89 5.98 -7.40
N ALA A 261 15.47 7.19 -7.46
CA ALA A 261 14.72 8.44 -7.51
C ALA A 261 13.83 8.51 -8.77
N TRP A 262 14.36 8.13 -9.93
CA TRP A 262 13.59 8.03 -11.16
C TRP A 262 12.44 7.02 -11.05
N ASN A 263 12.69 5.83 -10.48
CA ASN A 263 11.66 4.81 -10.26
C ASN A 263 10.53 5.30 -9.35
N VAL A 264 10.87 6.03 -8.28
CA VAL A 264 9.85 6.64 -7.40
C VAL A 264 9.03 7.70 -8.14
N LEU A 265 9.68 8.55 -8.95
CA LEU A 265 8.98 9.56 -9.76
C LEU A 265 8.03 8.91 -10.77
N ILE A 266 8.50 7.92 -11.54
CA ILE A 266 7.70 7.16 -12.50
C ILE A 266 6.51 6.48 -11.81
N SER A 267 6.75 5.84 -10.65
CA SER A 267 5.68 5.24 -9.85
C SER A 267 4.66 6.27 -9.36
N CYS A 268 5.12 7.48 -8.99
CA CYS A 268 4.24 8.58 -8.62
C CYS A 268 3.30 8.99 -9.77
N TYR A 269 3.84 9.15 -10.96
CA TYR A 269 3.04 9.47 -12.15
C TYR A 269 2.03 8.38 -12.50
N LEU A 270 2.42 7.10 -12.41
CA LEU A 270 1.51 5.96 -12.61
C LEU A 270 0.34 5.99 -11.63
N ARG A 271 0.60 6.16 -10.33
CA ARG A 271 -0.44 6.21 -9.29
C ARG A 271 -1.41 7.37 -9.45
N ASN A 272 -0.95 8.47 -10.04
CA ASN A 272 -1.77 9.66 -10.31
C ASN A 272 -2.46 9.61 -11.69
N GLY A 273 -2.45 8.48 -12.39
CA GLY A 273 -3.10 8.30 -13.68
C GLY A 273 -2.43 9.06 -14.85
N ARG A 274 -1.26 9.67 -14.61
CA ARG A 274 -0.51 10.42 -15.63
C ARG A 274 0.39 9.46 -16.45
N THR A 275 -0.22 8.44 -16.98
CA THR A 275 0.47 7.32 -17.62
C THR A 275 1.26 7.73 -18.88
N ARG A 276 0.79 8.74 -19.62
CA ARG A 276 1.53 9.25 -20.80
C ARG A 276 2.86 9.88 -20.44
N ASP A 277 2.90 10.61 -19.33
CA ASP A 277 4.12 11.29 -18.88
C ASP A 277 5.20 10.29 -18.44
N VAL A 278 4.80 9.08 -18.01
CA VAL A 278 5.75 7.99 -17.68
C VAL A 278 6.63 7.61 -18.87
N LEU A 279 6.06 7.59 -20.08
CA LEU A 279 6.83 7.28 -21.28
C LEU A 279 7.87 8.37 -21.57
N MET A 280 7.50 9.63 -21.36
CA MET A 280 8.45 10.75 -21.49
C MET A 280 9.55 10.71 -20.43
N LEU A 281 9.21 10.35 -19.18
CA LEU A 281 10.20 10.20 -18.10
C LEU A 281 11.22 9.11 -18.40
N PHE A 282 10.80 8.00 -18.99
CA PHE A 282 11.72 6.93 -19.42
C PHE A 282 12.69 7.42 -20.49
N ASP A 283 12.22 8.15 -21.49
CA ASP A 283 13.09 8.71 -22.52
C ASP A 283 14.01 9.80 -21.94
N ASN A 284 13.54 10.64 -21.03
CA ASN A 284 14.36 11.64 -20.34
C ASN A 284 15.48 10.98 -19.52
N MET A 285 15.15 9.95 -18.73
CA MET A 285 16.14 9.19 -17.96
C MET A 285 17.26 8.63 -18.83
N LYS A 286 16.91 8.09 -20.02
CA LYS A 286 17.90 7.62 -20.99
C LYS A 286 18.73 8.73 -21.61
N ASN A 287 18.13 9.89 -21.88
CA ASN A 287 18.76 11.02 -22.55
C ASN A 287 19.71 11.78 -21.61
N GLU A 288 19.38 11.88 -20.32
CA GLU A 288 20.27 12.48 -19.32
C GLU A 288 21.57 11.70 -19.15
N GLY A 289 21.56 10.37 -19.37
CA GLY A 289 22.75 9.53 -19.40
C GLY A 289 23.49 9.38 -18.06
N VAL A 290 22.93 9.93 -16.98
CA VAL A 290 23.52 9.88 -15.62
C VAL A 290 23.29 8.51 -14.98
N CYS A 291 22.14 7.92 -15.22
CA CYS A 291 21.77 6.58 -14.75
C CYS A 291 20.95 5.85 -15.82
N GLU A 292 21.05 4.54 -15.84
CA GLU A 292 20.34 3.72 -16.81
C GLU A 292 19.06 3.12 -16.21
N PRO A 293 17.99 2.97 -17.03
CA PRO A 293 16.81 2.23 -16.63
C PRO A 293 17.16 0.79 -16.22
N ASP A 294 16.74 0.40 -15.01
CA ASP A 294 16.89 -0.95 -14.49
C ASP A 294 15.64 -1.82 -14.78
N ASP A 295 15.61 -3.02 -14.24
CA ASP A 295 14.49 -3.96 -14.37
C ASP A 295 13.21 -3.40 -13.73
N VAL A 296 13.30 -2.64 -12.64
CA VAL A 296 12.15 -1.96 -11.98
C VAL A 296 11.62 -0.85 -12.87
N THR A 297 12.49 -0.02 -13.46
CA THR A 297 12.09 1.01 -14.44
C THR A 297 11.33 0.37 -15.60
N CYS A 298 11.89 -0.70 -16.18
CA CYS A 298 11.27 -1.42 -17.28
C CYS A 298 9.90 -2.00 -16.90
N LEU A 299 9.76 -2.53 -15.69
CA LEU A 299 8.48 -3.04 -15.16
C LEU A 299 7.41 -1.94 -15.09
N LEU A 300 7.74 -0.79 -14.51
CA LEU A 300 6.83 0.34 -14.37
C LEU A 300 6.41 0.90 -15.75
N VAL A 301 7.35 1.03 -16.68
CA VAL A 301 7.07 1.55 -18.03
C VAL A 301 6.25 0.54 -18.84
N THR A 302 6.53 -0.75 -18.73
CA THR A 302 5.72 -1.81 -19.36
C THR A 302 4.28 -1.76 -18.86
N GLN A 303 4.06 -1.54 -17.55
CA GLN A 303 2.73 -1.32 -16.98
C GLN A 303 2.05 -0.06 -17.54
N ALA A 304 2.82 1.02 -17.75
CA ALA A 304 2.28 2.23 -18.38
C ALA A 304 1.83 1.97 -19.81
N CYS A 305 2.63 1.25 -20.60
CA CYS A 305 2.27 0.85 -21.96
C CYS A 305 1.01 0.00 -22.00
N ALA A 306 0.89 -0.96 -21.07
CA ALA A 306 -0.30 -1.79 -20.92
C ALA A 306 -1.58 -0.97 -20.62
N ASN A 307 -1.47 0.05 -19.76
CA ASN A 307 -2.60 0.91 -19.39
C ASN A 307 -3.03 1.86 -20.51
N LEU A 308 -2.10 2.25 -21.40
CA LEU A 308 -2.35 3.15 -22.53
C LEU A 308 -2.69 2.43 -23.83
N GLY A 309 -2.47 1.11 -23.92
CA GLY A 309 -2.46 0.40 -25.19
C GLY A 309 -1.34 0.85 -26.12
N ALA A 310 -0.22 1.37 -25.58
CA ALA A 310 0.88 1.94 -26.34
C ALA A 310 1.84 0.84 -26.83
N LEU A 311 1.42 0.09 -27.87
CA LEU A 311 2.14 -1.08 -28.42
C LEU A 311 3.57 -0.73 -28.87
N GLU A 312 3.72 0.29 -29.70
CA GLU A 312 5.02 0.65 -30.28
C GLU A 312 6.07 0.98 -29.20
N PHE A 313 5.63 1.73 -28.17
CA PHE A 313 6.51 2.05 -27.06
C PHE A 313 6.82 0.80 -26.22
N GLY A 314 5.84 -0.07 -26.01
CA GLY A 314 6.03 -1.36 -25.35
C GLY A 314 7.04 -2.25 -26.06
N GLU A 315 7.06 -2.27 -27.41
CA GLU A 315 8.07 -2.96 -28.21
C GLU A 315 9.47 -2.34 -28.06
N LYS A 316 9.55 -1.01 -28.01
CA LYS A 316 10.82 -0.30 -27.73
C LYS A 316 11.38 -0.72 -26.37
N VAL A 317 10.53 -0.79 -25.33
CA VAL A 317 10.93 -1.25 -23.99
C VAL A 317 11.31 -2.73 -23.99
N HIS A 318 10.56 -3.59 -24.67
CA HIS A 318 10.88 -5.03 -24.78
C HIS A 318 12.24 -5.25 -25.47
N ARG A 319 12.56 -4.48 -26.52
CA ARG A 319 13.87 -4.52 -27.17
C ARG A 319 14.96 -4.11 -26.18
N TYR A 320 14.78 -3.02 -25.45
CA TYR A 320 15.72 -2.57 -24.43
C TYR A 320 15.95 -3.65 -23.35
N ILE A 321 14.88 -4.31 -22.86
CA ILE A 321 14.98 -5.44 -21.91
C ILE A 321 15.86 -6.56 -22.46
N LYS A 322 15.71 -6.92 -23.75
CA LYS A 322 16.53 -7.94 -24.42
C LYS A 322 17.99 -7.53 -24.53
N GLU A 323 18.25 -6.30 -24.98
CA GLU A 323 19.61 -5.75 -25.16
C GLU A 323 20.39 -5.69 -23.83
N ARG A 324 19.70 -5.43 -22.71
CA ARG A 324 20.29 -5.38 -21.36
C ARG A 324 20.38 -6.73 -20.67
N GLY A 325 19.84 -7.79 -21.26
CA GLY A 325 19.83 -9.12 -20.65
C GLY A 325 18.85 -9.29 -19.48
N TYR A 326 17.89 -8.36 -19.31
CA TYR A 326 16.87 -8.46 -18.26
C TYR A 326 15.78 -9.51 -18.57
N GLY A 327 15.82 -10.14 -19.75
CA GLY A 327 14.81 -11.08 -20.22
C GLY A 327 14.67 -12.37 -19.38
N THR A 328 15.63 -12.66 -18.49
CA THR A 328 15.57 -13.79 -17.54
C THR A 328 14.74 -13.50 -16.30
N ALA A 329 14.39 -12.23 -16.05
CA ALA A 329 13.57 -11.84 -14.90
C ALA A 329 12.10 -12.19 -15.15
N ARG A 330 11.57 -13.22 -14.48
CA ARG A 330 10.18 -13.70 -14.63
C ARG A 330 9.14 -12.58 -14.48
N ASN A 331 9.37 -11.63 -13.57
CA ASN A 331 8.45 -10.51 -13.34
C ASN A 331 8.31 -9.62 -14.58
N LEU A 332 9.41 -9.36 -15.29
CA LEU A 332 9.38 -8.60 -16.53
C LEU A 332 8.67 -9.36 -17.65
N SER A 333 8.95 -10.67 -17.80
CA SER A 333 8.28 -11.51 -18.79
C SER A 333 6.77 -11.52 -18.56
N ASN A 334 6.31 -11.67 -17.30
CA ASN A 334 4.88 -11.64 -16.94
C ASN A 334 4.24 -10.26 -17.23
N SER A 335 4.99 -9.18 -16.99
CA SER A 335 4.53 -7.83 -17.31
C SER A 335 4.43 -7.60 -18.82
N LEU A 336 5.37 -8.12 -19.61
CA LEU A 336 5.33 -8.08 -21.07
C LEU A 336 4.14 -8.88 -21.63
N ILE A 337 3.85 -10.08 -21.09
CA ILE A 337 2.66 -10.84 -21.46
C ILE A 337 1.39 -9.99 -21.22
N SER A 338 1.25 -9.41 -20.04
CA SER A 338 0.12 -8.53 -19.72
C SER A 338 0.04 -7.31 -20.64
N MET A 339 1.18 -6.71 -20.99
CA MET A 339 1.23 -5.54 -21.88
C MET A 339 0.80 -5.90 -23.30
N TYR A 340 1.36 -6.96 -23.88
CA TYR A 340 0.99 -7.39 -25.22
C TYR A 340 -0.47 -7.83 -25.30
N SER A 341 -0.98 -8.55 -24.28
CA SER A 341 -2.38 -8.95 -24.22
C SER A 341 -3.32 -7.75 -24.16
N ARG A 342 -3.00 -6.72 -23.36
CA ARG A 342 -3.79 -5.48 -23.28
C ARG A 342 -3.73 -4.63 -24.54
N CYS A 343 -2.63 -4.73 -25.30
CA CYS A 343 -2.50 -4.10 -26.61
C CYS A 343 -3.13 -4.92 -27.76
N GLY A 344 -3.78 -6.06 -27.47
CA GLY A 344 -4.40 -6.93 -28.49
C GLY A 344 -3.42 -7.79 -29.29
N CYS A 345 -2.16 -7.87 -28.89
CA CYS A 345 -1.10 -8.60 -29.60
C CYS A 345 -0.78 -9.95 -28.94
N LEU A 346 -1.73 -10.87 -28.99
CA LEU A 346 -1.62 -12.19 -28.35
C LEU A 346 -0.47 -13.04 -28.87
N ASP A 347 -0.14 -12.96 -30.16
CA ASP A 347 0.99 -13.71 -30.72
C ASP A 347 2.32 -13.37 -30.01
N LYS A 348 2.57 -12.07 -29.80
CA LYS A 348 3.77 -11.62 -29.07
C LYS A 348 3.71 -11.96 -27.57
N ALA A 349 2.52 -11.93 -26.97
CA ALA A 349 2.32 -12.38 -25.59
C ALA A 349 2.67 -13.87 -25.46
N TYR A 350 2.23 -14.69 -26.40
CA TYR A 350 2.50 -16.12 -26.46
C TYR A 350 3.97 -16.44 -26.71
N ASP A 351 4.64 -15.67 -27.59
CA ASP A 351 6.09 -15.82 -27.82
C ASP A 351 6.90 -15.54 -26.54
N VAL A 352 6.54 -14.49 -25.82
CA VAL A 352 7.16 -14.20 -24.49
C VAL A 352 6.87 -15.31 -23.51
N PHE A 353 5.63 -15.80 -23.46
CA PHE A 353 5.21 -16.89 -22.56
C PHE A 353 5.97 -18.18 -22.86
N LYS A 354 6.12 -18.56 -24.14
CA LYS A 354 6.93 -19.71 -24.55
C LYS A 354 8.39 -19.59 -24.14
N GLY A 355 8.95 -18.38 -24.22
CA GLY A 355 10.34 -18.10 -23.84
C GLY A 355 10.65 -18.24 -22.35
N ILE A 356 9.62 -18.34 -21.47
CA ILE A 356 9.81 -18.59 -20.05
C ILE A 356 10.15 -20.07 -19.83
N GLY A 357 11.35 -20.38 -19.34
CA GLY A 357 11.79 -21.76 -19.09
C GLY A 357 10.87 -22.50 -18.10
N GLU A 358 10.88 -22.09 -16.83
CA GLU A 358 9.98 -22.61 -15.80
C GLU A 358 8.83 -21.62 -15.55
N LYS A 359 7.64 -21.98 -16.00
CA LYS A 359 6.43 -21.19 -15.81
C LYS A 359 5.88 -21.39 -14.42
N ASN A 360 5.65 -20.30 -13.69
CA ASN A 360 4.99 -20.33 -12.39
C ASN A 360 3.50 -19.95 -12.53
N VAL A 361 2.76 -20.00 -11.43
CA VAL A 361 1.34 -19.62 -11.38
C VAL A 361 1.08 -18.23 -11.96
N ILE A 362 1.98 -17.25 -11.71
CA ILE A 362 1.81 -15.86 -12.21
C ILE A 362 1.92 -15.82 -13.74
N SER A 363 2.85 -16.61 -14.33
CA SER A 363 3.02 -16.68 -15.80
C SER A 363 1.77 -17.25 -16.47
N TRP A 364 1.23 -18.34 -15.91
CA TRP A 364 0.02 -18.95 -16.42
C TRP A 364 -1.20 -18.03 -16.25
N SER A 365 -1.39 -17.43 -15.07
CA SER A 365 -2.50 -16.50 -14.80
C SER A 365 -2.44 -15.26 -15.70
N ALA A 366 -1.24 -14.74 -16.01
CA ALA A 366 -1.08 -13.64 -16.95
C ALA A 366 -1.53 -14.04 -18.38
N MET A 367 -1.17 -15.24 -18.84
CA MET A 367 -1.58 -15.73 -20.17
C MET A 367 -3.07 -16.02 -20.22
N ILE A 368 -3.62 -16.72 -19.23
CA ILE A 368 -5.07 -17.02 -19.13
C ILE A 368 -5.89 -15.72 -19.13
N SER A 369 -5.50 -14.74 -18.31
CA SER A 369 -6.15 -13.43 -18.28
C SER A 369 -6.02 -12.68 -19.61
N GLY A 370 -4.87 -12.82 -20.27
CA GLY A 370 -4.63 -12.23 -21.59
C GLY A 370 -5.58 -12.81 -22.66
N LEU A 371 -5.73 -14.11 -22.70
CA LEU A 371 -6.68 -14.79 -23.57
C LEU A 371 -8.12 -14.38 -23.28
N ALA A 372 -8.50 -14.32 -21.99
CA ALA A 372 -9.81 -13.89 -21.54
C ALA A 372 -10.18 -12.49 -22.05
N MET A 373 -9.29 -11.51 -21.88
CA MET A 373 -9.53 -10.13 -22.29
C MET A 373 -9.70 -9.96 -23.81
N ASN A 374 -9.10 -10.85 -24.59
CA ASN A 374 -9.17 -10.82 -26.05
C ASN A 374 -10.28 -11.74 -26.62
N GLY A 375 -11.15 -12.32 -25.78
CA GLY A 375 -12.29 -13.12 -26.22
C GLY A 375 -11.94 -14.57 -26.61
N PHE A 376 -10.75 -15.05 -26.27
CA PHE A 376 -10.31 -16.43 -26.52
C PHE A 376 -10.59 -17.32 -25.30
N GLY A 377 -11.88 -17.42 -24.91
CA GLY A 377 -12.26 -18.12 -23.67
C GLY A 377 -11.93 -19.60 -23.66
N ARG A 378 -12.13 -20.30 -24.79
CA ARG A 378 -11.79 -21.72 -24.91
C ARG A 378 -10.28 -21.97 -24.82
N ASP A 379 -9.48 -21.08 -25.41
CA ASP A 379 -8.00 -21.17 -25.31
C ASP A 379 -7.52 -20.87 -23.89
N ALA A 380 -8.23 -19.99 -23.14
CA ALA A 380 -7.96 -19.77 -21.73
C ALA A 380 -8.23 -21.02 -20.87
N ILE A 381 -9.29 -21.78 -21.18
CA ILE A 381 -9.59 -23.07 -20.52
C ILE A 381 -8.52 -24.11 -20.86
N LEU A 382 -8.12 -24.22 -22.13
CA LEU A 382 -7.04 -25.12 -22.54
C LEU A 382 -5.70 -24.78 -21.88
N ALA A 383 -5.40 -23.49 -21.76
CA ALA A 383 -4.20 -23.04 -21.04
C ALA A 383 -4.24 -23.39 -19.52
N PHE A 384 -5.43 -23.36 -18.91
CA PHE A 384 -5.59 -23.81 -17.54
C PHE A 384 -5.39 -25.32 -17.39
N GLU A 385 -5.93 -26.12 -18.31
CA GLU A 385 -5.72 -27.58 -18.32
C GLU A 385 -4.23 -27.94 -18.49
N GLU A 386 -3.52 -27.20 -19.37
CA GLU A 386 -2.09 -27.39 -19.58
C GLU A 386 -1.31 -27.01 -18.30
N MET A 387 -1.64 -25.88 -17.67
CA MET A 387 -1.08 -25.46 -16.37
C MET A 387 -1.23 -26.60 -15.34
N TRP A 388 -2.41 -27.18 -15.24
CA TRP A 388 -2.70 -28.28 -14.31
C TRP A 388 -1.88 -29.53 -14.63
N LYS A 389 -1.79 -29.90 -15.91
CA LYS A 389 -0.98 -31.05 -16.38
C LYS A 389 0.53 -30.86 -16.08
N THR A 390 1.02 -29.62 -16.03
CA THR A 390 2.42 -29.34 -15.65
C THR A 390 2.66 -29.36 -14.13
N GLY A 391 1.62 -29.59 -13.31
CA GLY A 391 1.71 -29.66 -11.85
C GLY A 391 1.74 -28.31 -11.16
N VAL A 392 1.44 -27.21 -11.87
CA VAL A 392 1.35 -25.88 -11.28
C VAL A 392 -0.03 -25.70 -10.64
N ILE A 393 -0.05 -25.45 -9.33
CA ILE A 393 -1.32 -25.28 -8.57
C ILE A 393 -1.91 -23.90 -8.89
N PRO A 394 -3.19 -23.83 -9.33
CA PRO A 394 -3.90 -22.57 -9.55
C PRO A 394 -4.07 -21.74 -8.29
N ASP A 395 -4.13 -20.44 -8.45
CA ASP A 395 -4.42 -19.47 -7.38
C ASP A 395 -5.71 -18.69 -7.63
N GLU A 396 -6.06 -17.76 -6.74
CA GLU A 396 -7.24 -16.89 -6.87
C GLU A 396 -7.22 -16.11 -8.21
N GLN A 397 -6.04 -15.66 -8.65
CA GLN A 397 -5.91 -14.89 -9.89
C GLN A 397 -6.15 -15.75 -11.13
N THR A 398 -5.73 -17.01 -11.11
CA THR A 398 -6.03 -18.00 -12.17
C THR A 398 -7.53 -18.14 -12.38
N PHE A 399 -8.28 -18.35 -11.27
CA PHE A 399 -9.73 -18.48 -11.34
C PHE A 399 -10.43 -17.18 -11.73
N THR A 400 -9.93 -16.03 -11.32
CA THR A 400 -10.44 -14.74 -11.80
C THR A 400 -10.31 -14.65 -13.33
N GLY A 401 -9.17 -15.05 -13.88
CA GLY A 401 -8.95 -15.10 -15.33
C GLY A 401 -9.92 -16.04 -16.04
N LEU A 402 -10.11 -17.27 -15.53
CA LEU A 402 -11.04 -18.26 -16.10
C LEU A 402 -12.50 -17.79 -16.07
N LEU A 403 -12.97 -17.30 -14.93
CA LEU A 403 -14.34 -16.80 -14.79
C LEU A 403 -14.59 -15.59 -15.68
N SER A 404 -13.59 -14.72 -15.84
CA SER A 404 -13.64 -13.62 -16.80
C SER A 404 -13.71 -14.12 -18.24
N ALA A 405 -12.92 -15.15 -18.58
CA ALA A 405 -12.97 -15.79 -19.90
C ALA A 405 -14.36 -16.36 -20.22
N CYS A 406 -14.94 -17.07 -19.25
CA CYS A 406 -16.31 -17.59 -19.37
C CYS A 406 -17.32 -16.45 -19.55
N SER A 407 -17.20 -15.34 -18.80
CA SER A 407 -18.11 -14.19 -18.92
C SER A 407 -18.05 -13.54 -20.29
N HIS A 408 -16.84 -13.33 -20.84
CA HIS A 408 -16.70 -12.71 -22.16
C HIS A 408 -17.16 -13.60 -23.32
N CYS A 409 -17.10 -14.92 -23.15
CA CYS A 409 -17.48 -15.88 -24.19
C CYS A 409 -18.87 -16.53 -23.99
N GLY A 410 -19.57 -16.15 -22.91
CA GLY A 410 -20.92 -16.71 -22.62
C GLY A 410 -20.92 -18.19 -22.22
N LEU A 411 -19.81 -18.69 -21.68
CA LEU A 411 -19.64 -20.09 -21.24
C LEU A 411 -20.22 -20.26 -19.84
N VAL A 412 -21.57 -20.34 -19.74
CA VAL A 412 -22.27 -20.28 -18.45
C VAL A 412 -22.01 -21.52 -17.61
N ASP A 413 -22.12 -22.70 -18.22
CA ASP A 413 -21.98 -23.97 -17.50
C ASP A 413 -20.56 -24.15 -16.98
N GLU A 414 -19.55 -23.88 -17.82
CA GLU A 414 -18.13 -23.95 -17.43
C GLU A 414 -17.80 -22.94 -16.34
N GLY A 415 -18.32 -21.70 -16.42
CA GLY A 415 -18.11 -20.68 -15.40
C GLY A 415 -18.71 -21.07 -14.04
N MET A 416 -19.89 -21.68 -14.02
CA MET A 416 -20.50 -22.19 -12.78
C MET A 416 -19.73 -23.38 -12.22
N GLU A 417 -19.20 -24.24 -13.08
CA GLU A 417 -18.37 -25.37 -12.70
C GLU A 417 -17.05 -24.89 -12.08
N PHE A 418 -16.33 -23.95 -12.70
CA PHE A 418 -15.11 -23.38 -12.15
C PHE A 418 -15.30 -22.71 -10.80
N LEU A 419 -16.42 -22.01 -10.57
CA LEU A 419 -16.74 -21.46 -9.25
C LEU A 419 -16.88 -22.56 -8.18
N ASN A 420 -17.46 -23.71 -8.55
CA ASN A 420 -17.61 -24.86 -7.65
C ASN A 420 -16.26 -25.56 -7.41
N GLN A 421 -15.50 -25.83 -8.46
CA GLN A 421 -14.19 -26.50 -8.40
C GLN A 421 -13.21 -25.71 -7.53
N MET A 422 -13.20 -24.38 -7.66
CA MET A 422 -12.38 -23.49 -6.88
C MET A 422 -12.42 -23.78 -5.37
N SER A 423 -13.63 -24.01 -4.83
CA SER A 423 -13.79 -24.28 -3.39
C SER A 423 -13.70 -25.75 -3.04
N LYS A 424 -14.19 -26.67 -3.90
CA LYS A 424 -14.27 -28.09 -3.60
C LYS A 424 -12.97 -28.86 -3.88
N GLU A 425 -12.31 -28.53 -4.98
CA GLU A 425 -11.11 -29.25 -5.44
C GLU A 425 -9.83 -28.56 -5.02
N PHE A 426 -9.80 -27.21 -5.11
CA PHE A 426 -8.60 -26.42 -4.84
C PHE A 426 -8.58 -25.76 -3.46
N GLY A 427 -9.69 -25.83 -2.69
CA GLY A 427 -9.77 -25.24 -1.35
C GLY A 427 -9.68 -23.71 -1.32
N ILE A 428 -9.85 -23.06 -2.48
CA ILE A 428 -9.80 -21.60 -2.62
C ILE A 428 -11.20 -21.03 -2.39
N MET A 429 -11.37 -20.17 -1.40
CA MET A 429 -12.68 -19.55 -1.13
C MET A 429 -12.94 -18.40 -2.11
N PRO A 430 -14.09 -18.45 -2.84
CA PRO A 430 -14.44 -17.37 -3.75
C PRO A 430 -14.56 -16.02 -3.03
N ASN A 431 -13.90 -15.01 -3.55
CA ASN A 431 -13.97 -13.62 -3.09
C ASN A 431 -14.94 -12.80 -3.98
N VAL A 432 -15.12 -11.51 -3.64
CA VAL A 432 -16.06 -10.61 -4.35
C VAL A 432 -15.77 -10.53 -5.86
N HIS A 433 -14.49 -10.57 -6.27
CA HIS A 433 -14.12 -10.50 -7.69
C HIS A 433 -14.58 -11.74 -8.47
N HIS A 434 -14.43 -12.94 -7.90
CA HIS A 434 -14.90 -14.18 -8.52
C HIS A 434 -16.43 -14.17 -8.72
N TYR A 435 -17.16 -13.78 -7.66
CA TYR A 435 -18.61 -13.64 -7.77
C TYR A 435 -19.00 -12.55 -8.77
N GLY A 436 -18.24 -11.45 -8.86
CA GLY A 436 -18.44 -10.39 -9.84
C GLY A 436 -18.36 -10.90 -11.28
N CYS A 437 -17.36 -11.75 -11.60
CA CYS A 437 -17.26 -12.39 -12.93
C CYS A 437 -18.45 -13.30 -13.23
N VAL A 438 -18.93 -14.07 -12.23
CA VAL A 438 -20.10 -14.95 -12.41
C VAL A 438 -21.39 -14.15 -12.57
N VAL A 439 -21.56 -13.06 -11.83
CA VAL A 439 -22.72 -12.16 -11.98
C VAL A 439 -22.72 -11.48 -13.35
N ASP A 440 -21.54 -11.05 -13.84
CA ASP A 440 -21.40 -10.52 -15.21
C ASP A 440 -21.73 -11.59 -16.27
N LEU A 441 -21.23 -12.81 -16.10
CA LEU A 441 -21.54 -13.96 -16.96
C LEU A 441 -23.05 -14.21 -17.05
N LEU A 442 -23.70 -14.40 -15.91
CA LEU A 442 -25.14 -14.65 -15.84
C LEU A 442 -25.96 -13.45 -16.35
N GLY A 443 -25.49 -12.24 -16.03
CA GLY A 443 -26.10 -10.99 -16.49
C GLY A 443 -26.09 -10.86 -18.01
N ARG A 444 -24.96 -11.14 -18.66
CA ARG A 444 -24.82 -11.13 -20.14
C ARG A 444 -25.65 -12.21 -20.79
N ALA A 445 -25.78 -13.37 -20.14
CA ALA A 445 -26.64 -14.46 -20.63
C ALA A 445 -28.15 -14.22 -20.40
N GLY A 446 -28.57 -13.13 -19.77
CA GLY A 446 -29.97 -12.83 -19.45
C GLY A 446 -30.54 -13.61 -18.27
N LEU A 447 -29.71 -14.38 -17.54
CA LEU A 447 -30.10 -15.21 -16.38
C LEU A 447 -30.12 -14.36 -15.09
N LEU A 448 -30.87 -13.25 -15.11
CA LEU A 448 -30.82 -12.19 -14.09
C LEU A 448 -31.25 -12.65 -12.70
N GLU A 449 -32.29 -13.45 -12.58
CA GLU A 449 -32.76 -14.00 -11.30
C GLU A 449 -31.76 -15.01 -10.73
N GLN A 450 -31.03 -15.73 -11.57
CA GLN A 450 -29.94 -16.59 -11.12
C GLN A 450 -28.77 -15.78 -10.62
N ALA A 451 -28.40 -14.71 -11.31
CA ALA A 451 -27.35 -13.75 -10.87
C ALA A 451 -27.71 -13.14 -9.51
N TYR A 452 -28.96 -12.72 -9.31
CA TYR A 452 -29.43 -12.20 -8.03
C TYR A 452 -29.31 -13.25 -6.91
N ARG A 453 -29.75 -14.50 -7.18
CA ARG A 453 -29.60 -15.59 -6.20
C ARG A 453 -28.16 -15.88 -5.83
N VAL A 454 -27.24 -15.81 -6.80
CA VAL A 454 -25.80 -15.95 -6.53
C VAL A 454 -25.35 -14.86 -5.56
N ILE A 455 -25.71 -13.59 -5.76
CA ILE A 455 -25.31 -12.49 -4.86
C ILE A 455 -25.84 -12.71 -3.43
N ILE A 456 -27.11 -13.09 -3.29
CA ILE A 456 -27.72 -13.32 -1.96
C ILE A 456 -27.09 -14.52 -1.24
N SER A 457 -26.65 -15.54 -1.99
CA SER A 457 -26.04 -16.75 -1.42
C SER A 457 -24.52 -16.67 -1.20
N MET A 458 -23.89 -15.54 -1.55
CA MET A 458 -22.45 -15.34 -1.36
C MET A 458 -22.04 -15.53 0.11
N LYS A 459 -20.92 -16.23 0.33
CA LYS A 459 -20.31 -16.37 1.66
C LYS A 459 -19.56 -15.11 2.15
N VAL A 460 -19.32 -14.17 1.24
CA VAL A 460 -18.67 -12.88 1.49
C VAL A 460 -19.70 -11.77 1.31
N LYS A 461 -19.54 -10.65 2.04
CA LYS A 461 -20.49 -9.54 1.93
C LYS A 461 -20.40 -8.91 0.54
N PRO A 462 -21.52 -8.80 -0.22
CA PRO A 462 -21.55 -8.11 -1.51
C PRO A 462 -21.12 -6.64 -1.35
N ASP A 463 -20.34 -6.14 -2.31
CA ASP A 463 -20.03 -4.73 -2.44
C ASP A 463 -20.94 -4.01 -3.45
N ALA A 464 -20.82 -2.69 -3.54
CA ALA A 464 -21.62 -1.90 -4.47
C ALA A 464 -21.32 -2.25 -5.93
N THR A 465 -20.09 -2.69 -6.22
CA THR A 465 -19.65 -3.01 -7.59
C THR A 465 -20.45 -4.19 -8.16
N ILE A 466 -20.64 -5.25 -7.37
CA ILE A 466 -21.38 -6.44 -7.83
C ILE A 466 -22.87 -6.13 -8.07
N TRP A 467 -23.47 -5.28 -7.22
CA TRP A 467 -24.84 -4.83 -7.42
C TRP A 467 -24.99 -3.96 -8.67
N ARG A 468 -24.01 -3.07 -8.95
CA ARG A 468 -23.97 -2.27 -10.18
C ARG A 468 -23.81 -3.12 -11.43
N THR A 469 -23.04 -4.21 -11.36
CA THR A 469 -22.93 -5.18 -12.45
C THR A 469 -24.29 -5.77 -12.79
N LEU A 470 -25.06 -6.21 -11.78
CA LEU A 470 -26.40 -6.73 -11.99
C LEU A 470 -27.38 -5.64 -12.49
N LEU A 471 -27.31 -4.42 -11.95
CA LEU A 471 -28.12 -3.28 -12.41
C LEU A 471 -27.85 -2.96 -13.89
N GLY A 472 -26.58 -3.01 -14.31
CA GLY A 472 -26.22 -2.87 -15.73
C GLY A 472 -26.85 -3.94 -16.62
N ALA A 473 -26.85 -5.18 -16.16
CA ALA A 473 -27.51 -6.29 -16.87
C ALA A 473 -29.03 -6.11 -16.91
N CYS A 474 -29.67 -5.68 -15.82
CA CYS A 474 -31.10 -5.35 -15.80
C CYS A 474 -31.45 -4.28 -16.85
N ARG A 475 -30.58 -3.28 -17.04
CA ARG A 475 -30.76 -2.27 -18.09
C ARG A 475 -30.70 -2.86 -19.49
N ILE A 476 -29.74 -3.75 -19.76
CA ILE A 476 -29.56 -4.38 -21.09
C ILE A 476 -30.78 -5.22 -21.46
N HIS A 477 -31.32 -5.94 -20.49
CA HIS A 477 -32.44 -6.87 -20.68
C HIS A 477 -33.82 -6.26 -20.36
N GLY A 478 -33.92 -4.99 -19.99
CA GLY A 478 -35.18 -4.32 -19.71
C GLY A 478 -35.93 -4.82 -18.48
N HIS A 479 -35.22 -5.41 -17.49
CA HIS A 479 -35.87 -6.04 -16.33
C HIS A 479 -35.97 -5.06 -15.15
N PHE A 480 -37.04 -4.22 -15.17
CA PHE A 480 -37.17 -3.09 -14.22
C PHE A 480 -37.43 -3.54 -12.77
N THR A 481 -38.27 -4.57 -12.53
CA THR A 481 -38.60 -5.02 -11.16
C THR A 481 -37.38 -5.51 -10.39
N LEU A 482 -36.48 -6.19 -11.06
CA LEU A 482 -35.21 -6.59 -10.44
C LEU A 482 -34.27 -5.38 -10.26
N GLY A 483 -34.27 -4.45 -11.22
CA GLY A 483 -33.50 -3.20 -11.10
C GLY A 483 -33.89 -2.38 -9.87
N GLU A 484 -35.17 -2.29 -9.53
CA GLU A 484 -35.65 -1.64 -8.30
C GLU A 484 -35.10 -2.32 -7.04
N ARG A 485 -35.20 -3.66 -6.97
CA ARG A 485 -34.65 -4.44 -5.83
C ARG A 485 -33.13 -4.25 -5.67
N VAL A 486 -32.41 -4.15 -6.77
CA VAL A 486 -30.95 -3.91 -6.74
C VAL A 486 -30.61 -2.52 -6.21
N ILE A 487 -31.41 -1.50 -6.58
CA ILE A 487 -31.22 -0.14 -6.05
C ILE A 487 -31.49 -0.10 -4.53
N GLU A 488 -32.48 -0.82 -4.02
CA GLU A 488 -32.73 -0.93 -2.58
C GLU A 488 -31.47 -1.41 -1.83
N HIS A 489 -30.79 -2.44 -2.34
CA HIS A 489 -29.53 -2.92 -1.74
C HIS A 489 -28.39 -1.89 -1.82
N LEU A 490 -28.29 -1.11 -2.90
CA LEU A 490 -27.32 -0.01 -3.00
C LEU A 490 -27.61 1.12 -1.99
N ILE A 491 -28.89 1.39 -1.73
CA ILE A 491 -29.34 2.34 -0.69
C ILE A 491 -28.91 1.85 0.70
N GLU A 492 -29.17 0.60 1.02
CA GLU A 492 -28.79 -0.02 2.30
C GLU A 492 -27.26 0.05 2.54
N LEU A 493 -26.47 -0.14 1.48
CA LEU A 493 -25.01 -0.04 1.53
C LEU A 493 -24.50 1.41 1.68
N LYS A 494 -25.38 2.42 1.58
CA LYS A 494 -25.01 3.86 1.52
C LYS A 494 -24.01 4.19 0.42
N ALA A 495 -24.06 3.43 -0.66
CA ALA A 495 -23.11 3.48 -1.77
C ALA A 495 -23.74 4.07 -3.04
N GLN A 496 -24.68 5.02 -2.87
CA GLN A 496 -25.42 5.63 -3.97
C GLN A 496 -24.53 6.61 -4.73
N GLU A 497 -24.38 6.37 -6.00
CA GLU A 497 -23.79 7.31 -6.95
C GLU A 497 -24.85 7.86 -7.90
N ALA A 498 -24.68 9.08 -8.40
CA ALA A 498 -25.59 9.66 -9.39
C ALA A 498 -25.81 8.73 -10.60
N GLY A 499 -24.76 7.97 -10.99
CA GLY A 499 -24.82 6.99 -12.08
C GLY A 499 -25.78 5.84 -11.84
N ASP A 500 -25.97 5.38 -10.60
CA ASP A 500 -26.90 4.30 -10.27
C ASP A 500 -28.34 4.69 -10.58
N TYR A 501 -28.72 5.92 -10.25
CA TYR A 501 -30.04 6.46 -10.56
C TYR A 501 -30.23 6.74 -12.05
N VAL A 502 -29.17 7.13 -12.78
CA VAL A 502 -29.22 7.28 -14.24
C VAL A 502 -29.48 5.93 -14.90
N LEU A 503 -28.87 4.85 -14.43
CA LEU A 503 -29.15 3.49 -14.91
C LEU A 503 -30.62 3.12 -14.69
N LEU A 504 -31.19 3.40 -13.52
CA LEU A 504 -32.59 3.13 -13.22
C LEU A 504 -33.55 3.99 -14.06
N LEU A 505 -33.23 5.29 -14.26
CA LEU A 505 -34.00 6.15 -15.17
C LEU A 505 -34.01 5.60 -16.60
N ASN A 506 -32.87 5.07 -17.07
CA ASN A 506 -32.80 4.44 -18.40
C ASN A 506 -33.65 3.17 -18.48
N ILE A 507 -33.67 2.35 -17.41
CA ILE A 507 -34.52 1.17 -17.34
C ILE A 507 -35.99 1.59 -17.41
N TYR A 508 -36.46 2.53 -16.61
CA TYR A 508 -37.85 3.01 -16.64
C TYR A 508 -38.25 3.64 -17.99
N SER A 509 -37.33 4.40 -18.60
CA SER A 509 -37.58 5.00 -19.91
C SER A 509 -37.71 3.96 -21.00
N SER A 510 -36.87 2.92 -20.99
CA SER A 510 -36.92 1.84 -21.99
C SER A 510 -38.16 0.95 -21.86
N THR A 511 -38.76 0.86 -20.68
CA THR A 511 -39.99 0.11 -20.42
C THR A 511 -41.27 0.95 -20.51
N GLY A 512 -41.17 2.24 -20.88
CA GLY A 512 -42.29 3.16 -20.99
C GLY A 512 -42.92 3.59 -19.66
N SER A 513 -42.27 3.34 -18.54
CA SER A 513 -42.74 3.67 -17.18
C SER A 513 -42.55 5.15 -16.84
N TRP A 514 -43.16 6.06 -17.59
CA TRP A 514 -42.94 7.52 -17.51
C TRP A 514 -43.32 8.13 -16.16
N GLU A 515 -44.29 7.57 -15.44
CA GLU A 515 -44.66 8.00 -14.10
C GLU A 515 -43.48 7.83 -13.15
N LYS A 516 -42.85 6.64 -13.12
CA LYS A 516 -41.68 6.36 -12.30
C LYS A 516 -40.46 7.20 -12.69
N VAL A 517 -40.30 7.50 -13.99
CA VAL A 517 -39.26 8.43 -14.44
C VAL A 517 -39.46 9.82 -13.82
N SER A 518 -40.69 10.30 -13.79
CA SER A 518 -41.02 11.62 -13.22
C SER A 518 -40.81 11.66 -11.71
N GLU A 519 -41.23 10.61 -11.00
CA GLU A 519 -41.03 10.47 -9.54
C GLU A 519 -39.54 10.43 -9.20
N LEU A 520 -38.75 9.62 -9.89
CA LEU A 520 -37.33 9.50 -9.64
C LEU A 520 -36.56 10.79 -9.96
N ARG A 521 -36.94 11.52 -11.01
CA ARG A 521 -36.37 12.84 -11.30
C ARG A 521 -36.69 13.87 -10.23
N LYS A 522 -37.91 13.84 -9.68
CA LYS A 522 -38.29 14.70 -8.56
C LYS A 522 -37.47 14.35 -7.31
N PHE A 523 -37.35 13.06 -6.98
CA PHE A 523 -36.51 12.58 -5.88
C PHE A 523 -35.06 13.06 -5.99
N LEU A 524 -34.44 12.94 -7.17
CA LEU A 524 -33.05 13.37 -7.40
C LEU A 524 -32.89 14.88 -7.18
N LYS A 525 -33.88 15.68 -7.66
CA LYS A 525 -33.90 17.12 -7.47
C LYS A 525 -34.04 17.50 -5.98
N ASP A 526 -34.91 16.83 -5.25
CA ASP A 526 -35.16 17.07 -3.82
C ASP A 526 -33.95 16.70 -2.97
N LYS A 527 -33.18 15.68 -3.37
CA LYS A 527 -31.91 15.26 -2.73
C LYS A 527 -30.69 16.06 -3.17
N GLY A 528 -30.80 16.98 -4.13
CA GLY A 528 -29.69 17.77 -4.66
C GLY A 528 -28.64 16.94 -5.41
N ILE A 529 -28.99 15.73 -5.89
CA ILE A 529 -28.10 14.86 -6.65
C ILE A 529 -27.99 15.38 -8.07
N GLN A 530 -26.83 15.94 -8.41
CA GLN A 530 -26.56 16.43 -9.77
C GLN A 530 -26.06 15.27 -10.65
N THR A 531 -26.77 15.00 -11.73
CA THR A 531 -26.30 14.10 -12.79
C THR A 531 -25.51 14.92 -13.80
N THR A 532 -24.21 14.65 -13.95
CA THR A 532 -23.43 15.24 -15.04
C THR A 532 -23.84 14.62 -16.36
N PRO A 533 -24.19 15.43 -17.39
CA PRO A 533 -24.45 14.90 -18.72
C PRO A 533 -23.21 14.17 -19.24
N GLY A 534 -23.39 12.95 -19.78
CA GLY A 534 -22.31 12.26 -20.45
C GLY A 534 -21.84 13.08 -21.66
N CYS A 535 -20.61 13.57 -21.62
CA CYS A 535 -19.98 14.13 -22.82
C CYS A 535 -19.41 12.97 -23.63
N SER A 536 -20.05 12.64 -24.75
CA SER A 536 -19.36 11.93 -25.84
C SER A 536 -18.55 12.98 -26.61
N SER A 537 -17.26 13.08 -26.31
CA SER A 537 -16.34 13.71 -27.25
C SER A 537 -16.00 12.66 -28.31
N CYS A 538 -16.49 12.86 -29.53
CA CYS A 538 -16.01 12.19 -30.73
C CYS A 538 -14.53 12.54 -30.99
#